data_d0250b0be005df1ff5cd46fa236fdc9c
#
_entry.id   d0250b0be005df1ff5cd46fa236fdc9c
#
_cell.length_a   1.000
_cell.length_b   1.000
_cell.length_c   1.000
_cell.angle_alpha   90.00
_cell.angle_beta   90.00
_cell.angle_gamma   90.00
#
_symmetry.space_group_name_H-M   'P 1'
#
loop_
_entity.id
_entity.type
_entity.pdbx_description
1 polymer ?
#
loop_
_entity_poly.entity_id
_entity_poly.type
_entity_poly.pdbx_seq_one_letter_code
_entity_poly.pdbx_strand_id
1 'polypeptide(L)' 'MYELIETKNNDISSYGIKCGNVRIEDISTKKNTVERLVSMANQYD' A
#
# COMPACT_ATOMS: atom_id res chain seq x y z
N MET A 1 0.22 -12.95 -0.93
CA MET A 1 0.91 -12.04 0.00
C MET A 1 0.70 -10.60 -0.44
N TYR A 2 0.43 -9.74 0.51
CA TYR A 2 0.20 -8.32 0.23
C TYR A 2 1.52 -7.58 0.20
N GLU A 3 1.63 -6.60 -0.68
CA GLU A 3 2.84 -5.80 -0.82
C GLU A 3 2.50 -4.32 -0.80
N LEU A 4 3.44 -3.54 -0.31
CA LEU A 4 3.33 -2.09 -0.35
C LEU A 4 3.70 -1.60 -1.74
N ILE A 5 2.92 -0.69 -2.29
CA ILE A 5 3.27 -0.03 -3.54
C ILE A 5 3.28 1.48 -3.33
N GLU A 6 4.12 2.15 -4.09
CA GLU A 6 4.23 3.59 -4.04
C GLU A 6 3.88 4.16 -5.41
N THR A 7 3.06 5.19 -5.42
CA THR A 7 2.72 5.92 -6.63
C THR A 7 3.09 7.37 -6.42
N LYS A 8 3.91 7.89 -7.32
CA LYS A 8 4.32 9.29 -7.25
C LYS A 8 3.61 10.08 -8.33
N ASN A 9 2.93 11.15 -7.92
CA ASN A 9 2.17 12.00 -8.82
C ASN A 9 2.55 13.45 -8.53
N ASN A 10 3.24 14.09 -9.46
CA ASN A 10 3.86 15.39 -9.26
C ASN A 10 4.85 15.30 -8.10
N ASP A 11 4.69 16.10 -7.06
CA ASP A 11 5.59 16.07 -5.91
C ASP A 11 5.00 15.31 -4.74
N ILE A 12 3.89 14.60 -4.97
CA ILE A 12 3.19 13.89 -3.93
C ILE A 12 3.34 12.40 -4.13
N SER A 13 3.78 11.70 -3.08
CA SER A 13 3.83 10.24 -3.06
C SER A 13 2.64 9.71 -2.30
N SER A 14 2.00 8.71 -2.85
CA SER A 14 0.94 8.00 -2.15
C SER A 14 1.27 6.52 -2.13
N TYR A 15 0.67 5.82 -1.21
CA TYR A 15 0.98 4.42 -0.97
C TYR A 15 -0.28 3.58 -1.02
N GLY A 16 -0.12 2.36 -1.46
CA GLY A 16 -1.24 1.45 -1.59
C GLY A 16 -0.82 0.02 -1.35
N ILE A 17 -1.70 -0.91 -1.70
CA ILE A 17 -1.51 -2.33 -1.47
C ILE A 17 -1.72 -3.08 -2.77
N LYS A 18 -0.91 -4.10 -2.97
CA LYS A 18 -1.02 -5.00 -4.12
C LYS A 18 -1.07 -6.42 -3.63
N CYS A 19 -1.93 -7.23 -4.23
CA CYS A 19 -1.99 -8.66 -3.97
C CYS A 19 -2.33 -9.36 -5.27
N GLY A 20 -1.36 -10.07 -5.83
CA GLY A 20 -1.54 -10.75 -7.10
C GLY A 20 -1.89 -9.76 -8.21
N ASN A 21 -3.06 -9.92 -8.79
CA ASN A 21 -3.52 -9.05 -9.87
C ASN A 21 -4.33 -7.87 -9.38
N VAL A 22 -4.52 -7.76 -8.07
CA VAL A 22 -5.33 -6.70 -7.49
C VAL A 22 -4.42 -5.60 -6.96
N ARG A 23 -4.72 -4.36 -7.33
CA ARG A 23 -3.97 -3.19 -6.88
C ARG A 23 -4.96 -2.16 -6.35
N ILE A 24 -4.65 -1.65 -5.17
CA ILE A 24 -5.42 -0.55 -4.59
C ILE A 24 -4.43 0.58 -4.32
N GLU A 25 -4.51 1.62 -5.16
CA GLU A 25 -3.58 2.75 -5.09
C GLU A 25 -4.21 3.91 -4.31
N ASP A 26 -3.37 4.84 -3.92
CA ASP A 26 -3.79 6.08 -3.27
C ASP A 26 -4.61 5.85 -1.99
N ILE A 27 -4.18 4.88 -1.19
CA ILE A 27 -4.83 4.66 0.10
C ILE A 27 -4.47 5.79 1.06
N SER A 28 -3.20 6.16 1.10
CA SER A 28 -2.73 7.19 2.02
C SER A 28 -1.42 7.77 1.52
N THR A 29 -1.15 9.03 1.89
CA THR A 29 0.15 9.64 1.63
C THR A 29 1.14 9.30 2.74
N LYS A 30 0.70 8.61 3.77
CA LYS A 30 1.55 8.24 4.89
C LYS A 30 1.99 6.79 4.74
N LYS A 31 3.27 6.60 4.49
CA LYS A 31 3.83 5.27 4.26
C LYS A 31 3.59 4.37 5.46
N ASN A 32 3.81 4.89 6.68
CA ASN A 32 3.66 4.09 7.88
C ASN A 32 2.25 3.50 8.02
N THR A 33 1.25 4.27 7.65
CA THR A 33 -0.13 3.81 7.71
C THR A 33 -0.34 2.60 6.82
N VAL A 34 0.14 2.67 5.58
CA VAL A 34 -0.05 1.59 4.61
C VAL A 34 0.82 0.40 4.97
N GLU A 35 2.03 0.63 5.49
CA GLU A 35 2.89 -0.46 5.94
C GLU A 35 2.20 -1.28 7.03
N ARG A 36 1.51 -0.63 7.93
CA ARG A 36 0.78 -1.33 8.99
C ARG A 36 -0.36 -2.15 8.42
N LEU A 37 -1.07 -1.59 7.43
CA LEU A 37 -2.15 -2.31 6.76
C LEU A 37 -1.62 -3.57 6.06
N VAL A 38 -0.51 -3.45 5.35
CA VAL A 38 0.10 -4.57 4.67
C VAL A 38 0.51 -5.64 5.67
N SER A 39 1.15 -5.23 6.76
CA SER A 39 1.59 -6.15 7.80
C SER A 39 0.40 -6.89 8.41
N MET A 40 -0.67 -6.17 8.72
CA MET A 40 -1.86 -6.78 9.29
C MET A 40 -2.52 -7.74 8.32
N ALA A 41 -2.61 -7.36 7.05
CA ALA A 41 -3.21 -8.21 6.05
C ALA A 41 -2.44 -9.53 5.90
N ASN A 42 -1.10 -9.44 5.90
CA ASN A 42 -0.27 -10.63 5.79
C ASN A 42 -0.36 -11.51 7.03
N GLN A 43 -0.62 -10.90 8.18
CA GLN A 43 -0.75 -11.63 9.43
C GLN A 43 -2.00 -12.49 9.46
N TYR A 44 -3.06 -12.03 8.80
CA TYR A 44 -4.33 -12.74 8.77
C TYR A 44 -4.52 -13.60 7.54
N ASP A 45 -3.60 -13.56 6.63
CA ASP A 45 -3.71 -14.28 5.36
C ASP A 45 -3.30 -15.76 5.48
#